data_ecc793c11580baf02dd3f650ea121622
#
_entry.id   ecc793c11580baf02dd3f650ea121622
#
_cell.length_a   1.000
_cell.length_b   1.000
_cell.length_c   1.000
_cell.angle_alpha   90.00
_cell.angle_beta   90.00
_cell.angle_gamma   90.00
#
_symmetry.space_group_name_H-M   'P 1'
#
loop_
_entity.id
_entity.type
_entity.pdbx_description
1 polymer ?
#
loop_
_entity_poly.entity_id
_entity_poly.type
_entity_poly.pdbx_seq_one_letter_code
_entity_poly.pdbx_strand_id
1 'polypeptide(L)'
;LLDKGVNNGHKLLSPFLPDDRRASVVDGVGVGHEGFHGTCMAGLIVYGDLSKYQIGEGAAEVNHALASVKLLSDNHTNNPSLYGLLTIRAIEASETFGGKIICMAVTEDEERNDGTPTSWSAAIDNALYNHGACDRMMLVSAGNTDFNILDEQKYLDTLAVSSMQSPTQAVNAIAVGAYTELTFSNREG
;
A
#
# COMPACT_ATOMS: atom_id res chain seq x y z
N LEU A 1 1.08 0.51 -8.00
CA LEU A 1 1.51 0.33 -6.62
C LEU A 1 2.44 1.47 -6.20
N LEU A 2 2.14 2.12 -5.10
CA LEU A 2 2.98 3.12 -4.43
C LEU A 2 3.60 2.49 -3.19
N ASP A 3 4.94 2.34 -3.16
CA ASP A 3 5.66 1.62 -2.10
C ASP A 3 7.17 1.98 -2.12
N LYS A 4 8.02 1.19 -1.50
CA LYS A 4 9.50 1.30 -1.52
C LYS A 4 10.15 0.67 -2.76
N GLY A 5 9.42 0.53 -3.87
CA GLY A 5 9.85 -0.12 -5.10
C GLY A 5 9.59 -1.62 -5.12
N VAL A 6 9.68 -2.23 -6.29
CA VAL A 6 9.39 -3.65 -6.55
C VAL A 6 10.57 -4.31 -7.25
N ASN A 7 10.90 -5.53 -6.83
CA ASN A 7 11.86 -6.39 -7.54
C ASN A 7 11.23 -6.94 -8.83
N ASN A 8 11.37 -6.19 -9.92
CA ASN A 8 10.86 -6.63 -11.22
C ASN A 8 11.65 -7.76 -11.87
N GLY A 9 12.84 -8.10 -11.34
CA GLY A 9 13.59 -9.30 -11.73
C GLY A 9 13.04 -10.60 -11.13
N HIS A 10 12.07 -10.52 -10.20
CA HIS A 10 11.42 -11.70 -9.66
C HIS A 10 10.61 -12.43 -10.73
N LYS A 11 10.83 -13.73 -10.89
CA LYS A 11 10.25 -14.54 -12.00
C LYS A 11 8.73 -14.43 -12.13
N LEU A 12 8.01 -14.29 -11.02
CA LEU A 12 6.55 -14.13 -11.04
C LEU A 12 6.11 -12.70 -11.39
N LEU A 13 6.95 -11.70 -11.24
CA LEU A 13 6.59 -10.30 -11.46
C LEU A 13 7.12 -9.72 -12.77
N SER A 14 8.24 -10.25 -13.28
CA SER A 14 8.87 -9.75 -14.50
C SER A 14 7.94 -9.71 -15.72
N PRO A 15 6.97 -10.63 -15.91
CA PRO A 15 6.04 -10.54 -17.04
C PRO A 15 5.04 -9.37 -16.92
N PHE A 16 4.79 -8.86 -15.71
CA PHE A 16 3.74 -7.87 -15.42
C PHE A 16 4.29 -6.48 -15.11
N LEU A 17 5.58 -6.38 -14.77
CA LEU A 17 6.25 -5.13 -14.41
C LEU A 17 7.51 -4.92 -15.24
N PRO A 18 7.41 -4.47 -16.49
CA PRO A 18 8.57 -4.12 -17.29
C PRO A 18 9.26 -2.84 -16.77
N ASP A 19 10.50 -2.61 -17.18
CA ASP A 19 11.32 -1.50 -16.68
C ASP A 19 10.73 -0.11 -16.95
N ASP A 20 10.03 0.06 -18.04
CA ASP A 20 9.39 1.31 -18.47
C ASP A 20 8.12 1.65 -17.69
N ARG A 21 7.68 0.79 -16.77
CA ARG A 21 6.53 1.02 -15.86
C ARG A 21 6.97 1.22 -14.41
N ARG A 22 8.18 1.70 -14.22
CA ARG A 22 8.73 2.01 -12.89
C ARG A 22 9.19 3.45 -12.81
N ALA A 23 8.85 4.12 -11.71
CA ALA A 23 9.31 5.47 -11.41
C ALA A 23 9.72 5.60 -9.94
N SER A 24 10.44 6.67 -9.61
CA SER A 24 10.71 7.10 -8.24
C SER A 24 10.38 8.58 -8.13
N VAL A 25 9.68 8.96 -7.06
CA VAL A 25 9.41 10.36 -6.72
C VAL A 25 10.30 10.84 -5.57
N VAL A 26 11.19 9.98 -5.08
CA VAL A 26 12.18 10.32 -4.07
C VAL A 26 13.43 10.85 -4.76
N ASP A 27 13.76 12.09 -4.48
CA ASP A 27 14.88 12.79 -5.14
C ASP A 27 16.21 12.05 -4.94
N GLY A 28 16.94 11.82 -6.02
CA GLY A 28 18.23 11.13 -6.00
C GLY A 28 18.17 9.62 -5.76
N VAL A 29 16.98 9.03 -5.64
CA VAL A 29 16.79 7.60 -5.40
C VAL A 29 16.24 6.92 -6.64
N GLY A 30 16.89 5.83 -7.07
CA GLY A 30 16.48 5.04 -8.22
C GLY A 30 15.22 4.19 -7.97
N VAL A 31 14.71 3.59 -9.03
CA VAL A 31 13.48 2.77 -9.04
C VAL A 31 13.62 1.39 -8.38
N GLY A 32 14.84 0.97 -8.02
CA GLY A 32 15.11 -0.33 -7.41
C GLY A 32 14.32 -0.55 -6.12
N HIS A 33 14.00 -1.80 -5.81
CA HIS A 33 13.30 -2.15 -4.57
C HIS A 33 14.20 -1.99 -3.35
N GLU A 34 13.57 -1.72 -2.22
CA GLU A 34 14.17 -1.73 -0.89
C GLU A 34 13.35 -2.65 0.01
N GLY A 35 14.01 -3.62 0.65
CA GLY A 35 13.32 -4.66 1.40
C GLY A 35 12.38 -5.53 0.54
N PHE A 36 11.43 -6.20 1.18
CA PHE A 36 10.52 -7.15 0.52
C PHE A 36 9.10 -6.61 0.37
N HIS A 37 8.72 -5.57 1.11
CA HIS A 37 7.33 -5.14 1.25
C HIS A 37 6.67 -4.83 -0.10
N GLY A 38 7.23 -3.94 -0.91
CA GLY A 38 6.66 -3.60 -2.21
C GLY A 38 6.61 -4.79 -3.17
N THR A 39 7.58 -5.72 -3.08
CA THR A 39 7.59 -6.94 -3.89
C THR A 39 6.47 -7.91 -3.47
N CYS A 40 6.22 -8.07 -2.17
CA CYS A 40 5.11 -8.86 -1.64
C CYS A 40 3.76 -8.26 -2.04
N MET A 41 3.60 -6.93 -1.88
CA MET A 41 2.39 -6.22 -2.30
C MET A 41 2.14 -6.34 -3.80
N ALA A 42 3.18 -6.28 -4.62
CA ALA A 42 3.08 -6.51 -6.06
C ALA A 42 2.59 -7.93 -6.37
N GLY A 43 3.06 -8.93 -5.65
CA GLY A 43 2.59 -10.32 -5.76
C GLY A 43 1.11 -10.45 -5.44
N LEU A 44 0.64 -9.83 -4.36
CA LEU A 44 -0.78 -9.80 -3.98
C LEU A 44 -1.65 -9.09 -5.01
N ILE A 45 -1.18 -7.97 -5.56
CA ILE A 45 -1.91 -7.23 -6.60
C ILE A 45 -2.04 -8.09 -7.86
N VAL A 46 -0.99 -8.77 -8.29
CA VAL A 46 -1.00 -9.55 -9.53
C VAL A 46 -1.78 -10.85 -9.40
N TYR A 47 -1.62 -11.56 -8.30
CA TYR A 47 -2.11 -12.93 -8.16
C TYR A 47 -3.20 -13.11 -7.12
N GLY A 48 -3.41 -12.14 -6.22
CA GLY A 48 -4.25 -12.32 -5.04
C GLY A 48 -3.68 -13.39 -4.11
N ASP A 49 -4.51 -14.31 -3.67
CA ASP A 49 -4.11 -15.42 -2.81
C ASP A 49 -3.38 -16.52 -3.58
N LEU A 50 -2.06 -16.57 -3.42
CA LEU A 50 -1.20 -17.57 -4.05
C LEU A 50 -1.32 -18.97 -3.42
N SER A 51 -1.95 -19.14 -2.27
CA SER A 51 -2.09 -20.44 -1.62
C SER A 51 -2.84 -21.45 -2.49
N LYS A 52 -3.76 -20.98 -3.30
CA LYS A 52 -4.53 -21.77 -4.28
C LYS A 52 -3.66 -22.47 -5.33
N TYR A 53 -2.49 -21.89 -5.62
CA TYR A 53 -1.61 -22.38 -6.69
C TYR A 53 -0.43 -23.22 -6.17
N GLN A 54 -0.23 -23.27 -4.85
CA GLN A 54 0.88 -24.02 -4.23
C GLN A 54 0.76 -25.54 -4.43
N ILE A 55 -0.43 -26.04 -4.69
CA ILE A 55 -0.71 -27.48 -4.84
C ILE A 55 -0.60 -27.95 -6.32
N GLY A 56 -0.18 -27.05 -7.22
CA GLY A 56 -0.01 -27.38 -8.64
C GLY A 56 -1.33 -27.48 -9.40
N GLU A 57 -2.41 -26.99 -8.86
CA GLU A 57 -3.72 -26.97 -9.50
C GLU A 57 -3.93 -25.66 -10.27
N GLY A 58 -3.77 -25.74 -11.58
CA GLY A 58 -4.14 -24.67 -12.52
C GLY A 58 -3.09 -23.60 -12.76
N ALA A 59 -3.41 -22.72 -13.68
CA ALA A 59 -2.63 -21.52 -14.01
C ALA A 59 -3.33 -20.27 -13.49
N ALA A 60 -2.58 -19.33 -12.94
CA ALA A 60 -3.13 -18.04 -12.54
C ALA A 60 -3.47 -17.22 -13.79
N GLU A 61 -4.72 -16.80 -13.91
CA GLU A 61 -5.14 -15.85 -14.95
C GLU A 61 -4.99 -14.43 -14.43
N VAL A 62 -4.17 -13.64 -15.11
CA VAL A 62 -3.92 -12.23 -14.78
C VAL A 62 -4.37 -11.34 -15.94
N ASN A 63 -5.34 -10.50 -15.70
CA ASN A 63 -5.98 -9.65 -16.72
C ASN A 63 -5.58 -8.16 -16.61
N HIS A 64 -4.53 -7.85 -15.85
CA HIS A 64 -4.05 -6.48 -15.64
C HIS A 64 -2.53 -6.42 -15.66
N ALA A 65 -2.01 -5.23 -15.84
CA ALA A 65 -0.59 -4.95 -15.77
C ALA A 65 -0.27 -4.17 -14.50
N LEU A 66 0.97 -4.26 -14.04
CA LEU A 66 1.47 -3.56 -12.87
C LEU A 66 2.32 -2.37 -13.28
N ALA A 67 2.23 -1.29 -12.54
CA ALA A 67 3.21 -0.21 -12.51
C ALA A 67 3.66 0.02 -11.06
N SER A 68 4.90 0.42 -10.85
CA SER A 68 5.46 0.67 -9.53
C SER A 68 6.06 2.06 -9.45
N VAL A 69 5.61 2.85 -8.48
CA VAL A 69 6.21 4.14 -8.16
C VAL A 69 6.80 4.08 -6.77
N LYS A 70 8.10 4.29 -6.65
CA LYS A 70 8.76 4.38 -5.36
C LYS A 70 8.40 5.70 -4.71
N LEU A 71 7.70 5.61 -3.57
CA LEU A 71 7.22 6.73 -2.77
C LEU A 71 8.14 7.04 -1.59
N LEU A 72 8.75 6.01 -1.00
CA LEU A 72 9.62 6.08 0.15
C LEU A 72 10.92 5.31 -0.09
N SER A 73 11.96 5.65 0.68
CA SER A 73 13.25 4.96 0.67
C SER A 73 13.78 4.83 2.09
N ASP A 74 14.32 3.67 2.44
CA ASP A 74 15.01 3.46 3.72
C ASP A 74 16.37 4.18 3.77
N ASN A 75 16.93 4.49 2.61
CA ASN A 75 18.23 5.15 2.45
C ASN A 75 18.12 6.67 2.30
N HIS A 76 16.94 7.24 2.46
CA HIS A 76 16.69 8.66 2.33
C HIS A 76 15.76 9.15 3.45
N THR A 77 15.99 10.36 3.95
CA THR A 77 15.12 10.94 4.97
C THR A 77 13.74 11.25 4.37
N ASN A 78 12.75 10.48 4.76
CA ASN A 78 11.36 10.71 4.38
C ASN A 78 10.76 11.76 5.34
N ASN A 79 10.72 13.02 4.92
CA ASN A 79 10.16 14.10 5.73
C ASN A 79 8.61 13.98 5.75
N PRO A 80 7.96 13.76 6.90
CA PRO A 80 6.52 13.61 6.99
C PRO A 80 5.73 14.80 6.40
N SER A 81 6.25 16.01 6.50
CA SER A 81 5.60 17.20 5.91
C SER A 81 5.52 17.18 4.38
N LEU A 82 6.28 16.29 3.72
CA LEU A 82 6.28 16.12 2.27
C LEU A 82 5.48 14.92 1.79
N TYR A 83 4.94 14.08 2.67
CA TYR A 83 4.23 12.85 2.27
C TYR A 83 3.07 13.14 1.31
N GLY A 84 2.29 14.19 1.56
CA GLY A 84 1.22 14.60 0.66
C GLY A 84 1.73 14.97 -0.73
N LEU A 85 2.79 15.77 -0.81
CA LEU A 85 3.40 16.17 -2.09
C LEU A 85 3.97 14.97 -2.85
N LEU A 86 4.70 14.09 -2.15
CA LEU A 86 5.29 12.89 -2.77
C LEU A 86 4.19 11.96 -3.29
N THR A 87 3.09 11.83 -2.55
CA THR A 87 1.95 10.99 -2.98
C THR A 87 1.27 11.58 -4.21
N ILE A 88 1.06 12.91 -4.28
CA ILE A 88 0.54 13.57 -5.49
C ILE A 88 1.44 13.28 -6.69
N ARG A 89 2.75 13.49 -6.56
CA ARG A 89 3.71 13.19 -7.63
C ARG A 89 3.70 11.71 -8.04
N ALA A 90 3.51 10.80 -7.07
CA ALA A 90 3.43 9.37 -7.36
C ALA A 90 2.14 9.00 -8.10
N ILE A 91 1.03 9.64 -7.78
CA ILE A 91 -0.24 9.49 -8.51
C ILE A 91 -0.06 10.00 -9.95
N GLU A 92 0.49 11.19 -10.15
CA GLU A 92 0.78 11.76 -11.47
C GLU A 92 1.73 10.86 -12.28
N ALA A 93 2.81 10.36 -11.66
CA ALA A 93 3.71 9.42 -12.31
C ALA A 93 3.00 8.13 -12.73
N SER A 94 2.08 7.61 -11.90
CA SER A 94 1.30 6.40 -12.22
C SER A 94 0.39 6.57 -13.43
N GLU A 95 -0.09 7.79 -13.68
CA GLU A 95 -0.91 8.10 -14.84
C GLU A 95 -0.15 8.00 -16.16
N THR A 96 1.14 8.35 -16.16
CA THR A 96 1.98 8.19 -17.36
C THR A 96 2.07 6.73 -17.81
N PHE A 97 1.80 5.78 -16.89
CA PHE A 97 1.69 4.35 -17.16
C PHE A 97 0.27 3.86 -17.44
N GLY A 98 -0.72 4.77 -17.48
CA GLY A 98 -2.13 4.44 -17.63
C GLY A 98 -2.78 3.88 -16.37
N GLY A 99 -2.16 4.06 -15.19
CA GLY A 99 -2.68 3.57 -13.90
C GLY A 99 -3.94 4.33 -13.47
N LYS A 100 -5.04 3.61 -13.28
CA LYS A 100 -6.31 4.15 -12.79
C LYS A 100 -6.70 3.59 -11.42
N ILE A 101 -6.17 2.42 -11.08
CA ILE A 101 -6.34 1.79 -9.76
C ILE A 101 -5.00 1.88 -9.06
N ILE A 102 -4.98 2.55 -7.92
CA ILE A 102 -3.78 2.83 -7.15
C ILE A 102 -3.87 2.07 -5.82
N CYS A 103 -2.83 1.34 -5.48
CA CYS A 103 -2.70 0.67 -4.19
C CYS A 103 -1.52 1.27 -3.43
N MET A 104 -1.76 1.69 -2.18
CA MET A 104 -0.74 2.21 -1.28
C MET A 104 -0.89 1.57 0.11
N ALA A 105 0.03 0.66 0.43
CA ALA A 105 0.09 0.01 1.74
C ALA A 105 1.17 0.66 2.63
N VAL A 106 1.16 1.99 2.65
CA VAL A 106 2.09 2.83 3.41
C VAL A 106 1.28 3.80 4.26
N THR A 107 1.57 3.83 5.54
CA THR A 107 0.94 4.70 6.53
C THR A 107 1.99 5.35 7.42
N GLU A 108 1.62 6.41 8.10
CA GLU A 108 2.43 7.01 9.16
C GLU A 108 2.27 6.19 10.45
N ASP A 109 3.34 6.09 11.24
CA ASP A 109 3.33 5.29 12.47
C ASP A 109 2.53 5.95 13.61
N GLU A 110 2.19 7.24 13.51
CA GLU A 110 1.40 7.94 14.51
C GLU A 110 -0.10 7.58 14.39
N GLU A 111 -0.66 7.08 15.47
CA GLU A 111 -2.11 6.88 15.59
C GLU A 111 -2.81 8.20 15.88
N ARG A 112 -3.87 8.50 15.10
CA ARG A 112 -4.76 9.62 15.36
C ARG A 112 -6.14 9.10 15.77
N ASN A 113 -6.51 9.35 17.00
CA ASN A 113 -7.73 8.82 17.61
C ASN A 113 -8.98 9.68 17.38
N ASP A 114 -8.85 10.82 16.69
CA ASP A 114 -9.92 11.81 16.56
C ASP A 114 -10.65 11.81 15.20
N GLY A 115 -10.16 10.99 14.25
CA GLY A 115 -10.70 10.94 12.91
C GLY A 115 -10.46 12.20 12.07
N THR A 116 -9.70 13.16 12.57
CA THR A 116 -9.42 14.42 11.89
C THR A 116 -8.57 14.19 10.63
N PRO A 117 -8.95 14.78 9.49
CA PRO A 117 -8.13 14.72 8.29
C PRO A 117 -6.73 15.28 8.53
N THR A 118 -5.73 14.64 7.92
CA THR A 118 -4.35 15.10 7.94
C THR A 118 -4.04 15.88 6.66
N SER A 119 -2.92 16.62 6.64
CA SER A 119 -2.46 17.26 5.41
C SER A 119 -2.18 16.23 4.30
N TRP A 120 -1.77 15.02 4.68
CA TRP A 120 -1.54 13.94 3.73
C TRP A 120 -2.86 13.38 3.17
N SER A 121 -3.86 13.10 4.01
CA SER A 121 -5.18 12.63 3.55
C SER A 121 -5.88 13.68 2.68
N ALA A 122 -5.80 14.97 3.05
CA ALA A 122 -6.34 16.06 2.25
C ALA A 122 -5.65 16.20 0.87
N ALA A 123 -4.34 15.96 0.81
CA ALA A 123 -3.60 15.95 -0.46
C ALA A 123 -4.08 14.81 -1.38
N ILE A 124 -4.33 13.63 -0.82
CA ILE A 124 -4.90 12.49 -1.55
C ILE A 124 -6.30 12.82 -2.05
N ASP A 125 -7.16 13.38 -1.20
CA ASP A 125 -8.53 13.76 -1.57
C ASP A 125 -8.55 14.72 -2.75
N ASN A 126 -7.68 15.73 -2.71
CA ASN A 126 -7.55 16.69 -3.81
C ASN A 126 -7.06 16.04 -5.11
N ALA A 127 -6.05 15.17 -5.01
CA ALA A 127 -5.52 14.45 -6.18
C ALA A 127 -6.55 13.50 -6.80
N LEU A 128 -7.34 12.81 -5.98
CA LEU A 128 -8.37 11.88 -6.47
C LEU A 128 -9.61 12.60 -7.02
N TYR A 129 -9.95 13.76 -6.47
CA TYR A 129 -11.02 14.61 -7.03
C TYR A 129 -10.70 15.06 -8.45
N ASN A 130 -9.43 15.33 -8.76
CA ASN A 130 -8.93 15.66 -10.11
C ASN A 130 -9.83 16.63 -10.87
N HIS A 131 -10.12 17.80 -10.26
CA HIS A 131 -11.02 18.81 -10.84
C HIS A 131 -12.43 18.30 -11.22
N GLY A 132 -12.90 17.26 -10.54
CA GLY A 132 -14.22 16.66 -10.79
C GLY A 132 -14.22 15.53 -11.82
N ALA A 133 -13.08 15.15 -12.37
CA ALA A 133 -13.01 14.02 -13.31
C ALA A 133 -13.31 12.67 -12.62
N CYS A 134 -12.91 12.51 -11.34
CA CYS A 134 -13.15 11.31 -10.52
C CYS A 134 -12.82 10.00 -11.26
N ASP A 135 -11.75 10.01 -12.03
CA ASP A 135 -11.38 8.91 -12.93
C ASP A 135 -10.30 7.97 -12.36
N ARG A 136 -10.02 8.10 -11.07
CA ARG A 136 -9.03 7.33 -10.33
C ARG A 136 -9.65 6.69 -9.10
N MET A 137 -9.19 5.50 -8.76
CA MET A 137 -9.54 4.81 -7.52
C MET A 137 -8.26 4.51 -6.75
N MET A 138 -8.25 4.81 -5.45
CA MET A 138 -7.12 4.53 -4.57
C MET A 138 -7.55 3.68 -3.39
N LEU A 139 -6.76 2.64 -3.12
CA LEU A 139 -6.89 1.79 -1.95
C LEU A 139 -5.72 2.10 -1.01
N VAL A 140 -6.02 2.41 0.23
CA VAL A 140 -5.05 2.78 1.27
C VAL A 140 -5.18 1.82 2.44
N SER A 141 -4.06 1.34 2.97
CA SER A 141 -4.03 0.53 4.19
C SER A 141 -4.58 1.32 5.38
N ALA A 142 -5.34 0.66 6.25
CA ALA A 142 -5.81 1.24 7.51
C ALA A 142 -4.68 1.45 8.54
N GLY A 143 -3.52 0.88 8.30
CA GLY A 143 -2.38 0.91 9.21
C GLY A 143 -2.12 -0.42 9.89
N ASN A 144 -1.20 -0.41 10.83
CA ASN A 144 -0.78 -1.59 11.59
C ASN A 144 -1.09 -1.42 13.07
N THR A 145 -1.59 -2.47 13.69
CA THR A 145 -1.72 -2.54 15.16
C THR A 145 -0.51 -3.27 15.71
N ASP A 146 0.10 -2.74 16.78
CA ASP A 146 1.21 -3.41 17.45
C ASP A 146 0.75 -4.74 18.05
N PHE A 147 1.36 -5.84 17.61
CA PHE A 147 1.09 -7.19 18.11
C PHE A 147 1.31 -7.33 19.63
N ASN A 148 2.19 -6.54 20.22
CA ASN A 148 2.44 -6.57 21.65
C ASN A 148 1.27 -6.04 22.49
N ILE A 149 0.33 -5.32 21.87
CA ILE A 149 -0.86 -4.78 22.51
C ILE A 149 -2.05 -5.76 22.39
N LEU A 150 -1.97 -6.72 21.46
CA LEU A 150 -3.00 -7.74 21.24
C LEU A 150 -2.87 -8.87 22.26
N ASP A 151 -3.21 -8.58 23.52
CA ASP A 151 -3.51 -9.62 24.51
C ASP A 151 -4.86 -10.26 24.14
N GLU A 152 -4.90 -11.60 24.01
CA GLU A 152 -6.11 -12.34 23.62
C GLU A 152 -7.36 -12.00 24.43
N GLN A 153 -7.17 -11.59 25.69
CA GLN A 153 -8.28 -11.22 26.59
C GLN A 153 -8.74 -9.76 26.42
N LYS A 154 -7.97 -8.93 25.72
CA LYS A 154 -8.21 -7.47 25.61
C LYS A 154 -8.29 -6.96 24.17
N TYR A 155 -8.22 -7.83 23.16
CA TYR A 155 -8.17 -7.37 21.78
C TYR A 155 -9.37 -6.50 21.37
N LEU A 156 -10.57 -6.78 21.91
CA LEU A 156 -11.76 -5.97 21.64
C LEU A 156 -11.64 -4.56 22.24
N ASP A 157 -11.08 -4.45 23.46
CA ASP A 157 -10.83 -3.16 24.09
C ASP A 157 -9.75 -2.39 23.32
N THR A 158 -8.72 -3.08 22.86
CA THR A 158 -7.66 -2.50 22.01
C THR A 158 -8.22 -2.01 20.67
N LEU A 159 -9.05 -2.81 20.00
CA LEU A 159 -9.71 -2.38 18.76
C LEU A 159 -10.60 -1.17 18.95
N ALA A 160 -11.28 -1.06 20.11
CA ALA A 160 -12.17 0.06 20.42
C ALA A 160 -11.41 1.40 20.59
N VAL A 161 -10.12 1.35 20.93
CA VAL A 161 -9.28 2.53 21.13
C VAL A 161 -8.24 2.74 20.04
N SER A 162 -8.03 1.74 19.17
CA SER A 162 -7.13 1.87 18.01
C SER A 162 -7.80 2.69 16.92
N SER A 163 -7.04 3.58 16.31
CA SER A 163 -7.50 4.39 15.18
C SER A 163 -6.79 4.02 13.89
N MET A 164 -7.36 4.45 12.78
CA MET A 164 -6.71 4.34 11.49
C MET A 164 -5.52 5.31 11.40
N GLN A 165 -4.40 4.83 10.87
CA GLN A 165 -3.20 5.62 10.66
C GLN A 165 -3.35 6.52 9.42
N SER A 166 -2.68 7.68 9.44
CA SER A 166 -2.64 8.59 8.28
C SER A 166 -1.95 7.88 7.09
N PRO A 167 -2.46 8.02 5.88
CA PRO A 167 -3.49 8.96 5.40
C PRO A 167 -4.88 8.34 5.22
N THR A 168 -5.25 7.33 5.95
CA THR A 168 -6.50 6.57 5.78
C THR A 168 -7.76 7.42 5.99
N GLN A 169 -7.62 8.63 6.58
CA GLN A 169 -8.71 9.58 6.75
C GLN A 169 -9.15 10.25 5.42
N ALA A 170 -8.51 9.92 4.30
CA ALA A 170 -8.92 10.41 2.99
C ALA A 170 -10.33 9.90 2.62
N VAL A 171 -11.25 10.81 2.31
CA VAL A 171 -12.65 10.47 2.01
C VAL A 171 -12.88 10.01 0.57
N ASN A 172 -11.96 10.38 -0.34
CA ASN A 172 -12.01 9.96 -1.75
C ASN A 172 -11.23 8.66 -2.01
N ALA A 173 -10.60 8.07 -0.97
CA ALA A 173 -9.91 6.79 -1.05
C ALA A 173 -10.71 5.69 -0.35
N ILE A 174 -10.41 4.43 -0.68
CA ILE A 174 -10.96 3.26 -0.02
C ILE A 174 -9.98 2.82 1.06
N ALA A 175 -10.37 2.94 2.32
CA ALA A 175 -9.64 2.39 3.45
C ALA A 175 -9.77 0.87 3.49
N VAL A 176 -8.65 0.16 3.58
CA VAL A 176 -8.62 -1.31 3.60
C VAL A 176 -8.01 -1.78 4.92
N GLY A 177 -8.84 -2.36 5.76
CA GLY A 177 -8.44 -3.10 6.96
C GLY A 177 -8.29 -4.59 6.68
N ALA A 178 -7.79 -5.32 7.67
CA ALA A 178 -7.65 -6.77 7.61
C ALA A 178 -8.34 -7.44 8.79
N TYR A 179 -8.83 -8.65 8.58
CA TYR A 179 -9.28 -9.54 9.63
C TYR A 179 -8.80 -10.96 9.35
N THR A 180 -8.83 -11.82 10.34
CA THR A 180 -8.53 -13.24 10.18
C THR A 180 -9.59 -14.07 10.89
N GLU A 181 -9.96 -15.17 10.26
CA GLU A 181 -10.79 -16.24 10.87
C GLU A 181 -9.92 -17.33 11.51
N LEU A 182 -8.59 -17.20 11.41
CA LEU A 182 -7.67 -18.16 12.02
C LEU A 182 -7.69 -17.96 13.54
N THR A 183 -8.18 -18.95 14.25
CA THR A 183 -8.04 -19.02 15.71
C THR A 183 -6.66 -19.56 16.05
N PHE A 184 -5.94 -18.92 16.96
CA PHE A 184 -4.68 -19.43 17.50
C PHE A 184 -4.96 -20.65 18.42
N SER A 185 -5.44 -21.76 17.86
CA SER A 185 -5.39 -23.00 18.58
C SER A 185 -4.01 -23.63 18.32
N ASN A 186 -3.23 -23.79 19.40
CA ASN A 186 -1.95 -24.48 19.46
C ASN A 186 -0.71 -23.65 19.13
N ARG A 187 -0.37 -22.71 20.03
CA ARG A 187 1.01 -22.60 20.46
C ARG A 187 1.22 -23.60 21.59
N GLU A 188 1.33 -24.87 21.27
CA GLU A 188 2.02 -25.82 22.13
C GLU A 188 3.49 -25.85 21.73
N GLY A 189 4.36 -25.44 22.71
CA GLY A 189 5.73 -25.82 22.92
C GLY A 189 6.80 -25.19 22.11
#